data_f9e66701e30b6381388b9670b961c2d2
#
_entry.id   f9e66701e30b6381388b9670b961c2d2
#
_cell.length_a   1.000
_cell.length_b   1.000
_cell.length_c   1.000
_cell.angle_alpha   90.00
_cell.angle_beta   90.00
_cell.angle_gamma   90.00
#
_symmetry.space_group_name_H-M   'P 1'
#
loop_
_entity.id
_entity.type
_entity.pdbx_description
1 polymer ?
#
loop_
_entity_poly.entity_id
_entity_poly.type
_entity_poly.pdbx_seq_one_letter_code
_entity_poly.pdbx_strand_id
1 'polypeptide(L)'
;LSVRDGIMYGRGVDDDKGHITARLSALRKYMQHHDDLPVNISFIMEGAEESASMDLDKYLEKHADKLRGADLLVWEQGTKNALEQLEISGGNKGIVTFDAKVKSADVDIHSSYGGIVESAPWYLIQALTSLRAADGSILVEGLYDDVQEPNERELALVETYAQRNPDEISQIYGLELPLLQEERTAFLKRFFFEPALNIEGIQSGYQGQGVKTILPAEASAKLEVRLVPGLEPHDVLEKIRKQL
;
A
#
# COMPACT_ATOMS: atom_id res chain seq x y z
N LEU A 1 8.90 19.74 -16.12
CA LEU A 1 9.23 18.66 -17.04
C LEU A 1 10.64 18.89 -17.61
N SER A 2 11.52 17.93 -17.49
CA SER A 2 12.81 17.90 -18.16
C SER A 2 12.98 16.60 -18.94
N VAL A 3 13.76 16.66 -20.04
CA VAL A 3 14.11 15.49 -20.84
C VAL A 3 15.62 15.33 -20.83
N ARG A 4 16.12 14.16 -20.45
CA ARG A 4 17.56 13.83 -20.42
C ARG A 4 17.73 12.44 -20.99
N ASP A 5 18.58 12.28 -21.98
CA ASP A 5 18.89 11.00 -22.62
C ASP A 5 17.64 10.23 -23.10
N GLY A 6 16.63 10.96 -23.58
CA GLY A 6 15.36 10.39 -24.03
C GLY A 6 14.35 10.04 -22.93
N ILE A 7 14.69 10.27 -21.66
CA ILE A 7 13.85 10.01 -20.51
C ILE A 7 13.23 11.31 -20.01
N MET A 8 11.92 11.29 -19.76
CA MET A 8 11.17 12.43 -19.22
C MET A 8 11.13 12.38 -17.70
N TYR A 9 11.41 13.50 -17.05
CA TYR A 9 11.38 13.67 -15.59
C TYR A 9 10.40 14.77 -15.20
N GLY A 10 9.52 14.50 -14.26
CA GLY A 10 8.58 15.47 -13.71
C GLY A 10 7.45 14.82 -12.94
N ARG A 11 6.76 15.58 -12.09
CA ARG A 11 5.57 15.10 -11.37
C ARG A 11 4.48 14.69 -12.36
N GLY A 12 3.92 13.47 -12.18
CA GLY A 12 2.87 12.91 -13.01
C GLY A 12 3.30 12.47 -14.41
N VAL A 13 4.61 12.40 -14.70
CA VAL A 13 5.11 11.92 -16.01
C VAL A 13 4.80 10.43 -16.16
N ASP A 14 5.04 9.65 -15.15
CA ASP A 14 4.67 8.25 -15.09
C ASP A 14 3.27 8.14 -14.52
N ASP A 15 3.08 8.54 -13.29
CA ASP A 15 1.85 8.48 -12.54
C ASP A 15 1.19 9.87 -12.46
N ASP A 16 0.13 10.13 -13.26
CA ASP A 16 -0.52 9.20 -14.21
C ASP A 16 -0.66 9.81 -15.63
N LYS A 17 -0.12 11.00 -15.91
CA LYS A 17 -0.28 11.68 -17.21
C LYS A 17 0.35 10.90 -18.37
N GLY A 18 1.42 10.13 -18.10
CA GLY A 18 2.03 9.25 -19.08
C GLY A 18 1.06 8.15 -19.52
N HIS A 19 0.40 7.50 -18.58
CA HIS A 19 -0.58 6.46 -18.84
C HIS A 19 -1.82 6.99 -19.55
N ILE A 20 -2.34 8.15 -19.15
CA ILE A 20 -3.43 8.83 -19.85
C ILE A 20 -3.03 9.11 -21.31
N THR A 21 -1.82 9.65 -21.52
CA THR A 21 -1.32 9.97 -22.84
C THR A 21 -1.15 8.73 -23.72
N ALA A 22 -0.65 7.64 -23.16
CA ALA A 22 -0.50 6.35 -23.85
C ALA A 22 -1.86 5.81 -24.33
N ARG A 23 -2.87 5.80 -23.44
CA ARG A 23 -4.24 5.38 -23.78
C ARG A 23 -4.88 6.24 -24.89
N LEU A 24 -4.80 7.56 -24.75
CA LEU A 24 -5.32 8.47 -25.76
C LEU A 24 -4.59 8.32 -27.12
N SER A 25 -3.29 8.06 -27.09
CA SER A 25 -2.50 7.82 -28.29
C SER A 25 -2.88 6.51 -28.96
N ALA A 26 -3.13 5.45 -28.18
CA ALA A 26 -3.63 4.18 -28.70
C ALA A 26 -4.97 4.33 -29.39
N LEU A 27 -5.93 5.04 -28.77
CA LEU A 27 -7.24 5.33 -29.37
C LEU A 27 -7.12 6.15 -30.65
N ARG A 28 -6.33 7.22 -30.64
CA ARG A 28 -6.08 8.02 -31.85
C ARG A 28 -5.51 7.18 -32.98
N LYS A 29 -4.55 6.31 -32.67
CA LYS A 29 -3.95 5.42 -33.66
C LYS A 29 -4.95 4.42 -34.21
N TYR A 30 -5.81 3.85 -33.36
CA TYR A 30 -6.87 2.95 -33.79
C TYR A 30 -7.84 3.65 -34.76
N MET A 31 -8.32 4.84 -34.41
CA MET A 31 -9.25 5.64 -35.23
C MET A 31 -8.64 6.16 -36.56
N GLN A 32 -7.32 6.15 -36.72
CA GLN A 32 -6.68 6.45 -38.00
C GLN A 32 -6.89 5.33 -39.06
N HIS A 33 -7.22 4.13 -38.61
CA HIS A 33 -7.36 2.94 -39.45
C HIS A 33 -8.77 2.32 -39.41
N HIS A 34 -9.66 2.87 -38.58
CA HIS A 34 -11.03 2.41 -38.41
C HIS A 34 -11.98 3.57 -38.22
N ASP A 35 -13.13 3.51 -38.89
CA ASP A 35 -14.12 4.58 -38.83
C ASP A 35 -14.84 4.67 -37.49
N ASP A 36 -15.00 3.52 -36.81
CA ASP A 36 -15.68 3.40 -35.51
C ASP A 36 -14.87 2.63 -34.47
N LEU A 37 -15.15 2.92 -33.21
CA LEU A 37 -14.67 2.11 -32.09
C LEU A 37 -15.61 0.91 -31.88
N PRO A 38 -15.10 -0.33 -31.72
CA PRO A 38 -15.94 -1.51 -31.50
C PRO A 38 -16.52 -1.60 -30.09
N VAL A 39 -16.19 -0.65 -29.21
CA VAL A 39 -16.60 -0.57 -27.80
C VAL A 39 -16.89 0.87 -27.41
N ASN A 40 -17.76 1.05 -26.42
CA ASN A 40 -17.95 2.35 -25.78
C ASN A 40 -16.85 2.55 -24.73
N ILE A 41 -16.27 3.74 -24.69
CA ILE A 41 -15.22 4.07 -23.73
C ILE A 41 -15.64 5.27 -22.90
N SER A 42 -15.56 5.13 -21.58
CA SER A 42 -15.74 6.22 -20.63
C SER A 42 -14.43 6.44 -19.87
N PHE A 43 -13.99 7.69 -19.79
CA PHE A 43 -12.85 8.07 -18.95
C PHE A 43 -13.36 8.68 -17.65
N ILE A 44 -12.83 8.18 -16.52
CA ILE A 44 -12.96 8.79 -15.21
C ILE A 44 -11.59 9.32 -14.85
N MET A 45 -11.48 10.62 -14.59
CA MET A 45 -10.23 11.25 -14.20
C MET A 45 -10.47 12.09 -12.97
N GLU A 46 -9.66 11.89 -11.95
CA GLU A 46 -9.66 12.71 -10.74
C GLU A 46 -8.33 13.45 -10.56
N GLY A 47 -8.34 14.54 -9.82
CA GLY A 47 -7.14 15.31 -9.52
C GLY A 47 -6.68 15.21 -8.08
N ALA A 48 -7.29 14.34 -7.27
CA ALA A 48 -7.06 14.22 -5.83
C ALA A 48 -6.62 12.81 -5.38
N GLU A 49 -6.21 11.94 -6.32
CA GLU A 49 -5.77 10.58 -6.01
C GLU A 49 -4.64 10.58 -4.99
N GLU A 50 -3.59 11.36 -5.20
CA GLU A 50 -2.44 11.55 -4.31
C GLU A 50 -2.79 12.16 -2.92
N SER A 51 -4.04 12.56 -2.76
CA SER A 51 -4.59 13.11 -1.51
C SER A 51 -5.70 12.22 -0.93
N ALA A 52 -5.64 10.93 -1.20
CA ALA A 52 -6.56 9.89 -0.74
C ALA A 52 -7.98 9.98 -1.32
N SER A 53 -8.16 10.53 -2.53
CA SER A 53 -9.41 10.47 -3.32
C SER A 53 -10.68 10.84 -2.53
N MET A 54 -10.62 11.84 -1.64
CA MET A 54 -11.63 12.11 -0.61
C MET A 54 -13.06 12.31 -1.13
N ASP A 55 -13.23 12.68 -2.40
CA ASP A 55 -14.54 12.93 -3.02
C ASP A 55 -14.89 11.92 -4.10
N LEU A 56 -14.06 10.92 -4.36
CA LEU A 56 -14.27 9.94 -5.43
C LEU A 56 -15.57 9.16 -5.24
N ASP A 57 -15.85 8.68 -4.03
CA ASP A 57 -17.07 7.92 -3.73
C ASP A 57 -18.32 8.71 -4.09
N LYS A 58 -18.40 9.97 -3.68
CA LYS A 58 -19.53 10.86 -4.00
C LYS A 58 -19.67 11.08 -5.52
N TYR A 59 -18.54 11.17 -6.21
CA TYR A 59 -18.54 11.31 -7.67
C TYR A 59 -19.05 10.04 -8.34
N LEU A 60 -18.58 8.87 -7.91
CA LEU A 60 -19.01 7.58 -8.42
C LEU A 60 -20.51 7.33 -8.16
N GLU A 61 -21.01 7.62 -6.97
CA GLU A 61 -22.43 7.55 -6.64
C GLU A 61 -23.27 8.42 -7.56
N LYS A 62 -22.87 9.68 -7.76
CA LYS A 62 -23.58 10.64 -8.63
C LYS A 62 -23.66 10.20 -10.08
N HIS A 63 -22.69 9.43 -10.55
CA HIS A 63 -22.60 8.99 -11.94
C HIS A 63 -22.77 7.47 -12.11
N ALA A 64 -23.27 6.79 -11.09
CA ALA A 64 -23.42 5.34 -11.04
C ALA A 64 -24.18 4.78 -12.25
N ASP A 65 -25.23 5.46 -12.71
CA ASP A 65 -26.04 5.02 -13.87
C ASP A 65 -25.24 4.95 -15.19
N LYS A 66 -24.19 5.77 -15.30
CA LYS A 66 -23.30 5.76 -16.48
C LYS A 66 -22.23 4.68 -16.39
N LEU A 67 -21.90 4.23 -15.16
CA LEU A 67 -20.75 3.36 -14.89
C LEU A 67 -21.16 1.88 -14.70
N ARG A 68 -22.36 1.62 -14.17
CA ARG A 68 -22.83 0.26 -13.87
C ARG A 68 -22.96 -0.67 -15.08
N GLY A 69 -22.98 -0.14 -16.28
CA GLY A 69 -23.05 -0.92 -17.51
C GLY A 69 -21.69 -1.23 -18.14
N ALA A 70 -20.60 -0.90 -17.48
CA ALA A 70 -19.28 -1.19 -18.01
C ALA A 70 -18.93 -2.68 -17.83
N ASP A 71 -18.47 -3.32 -18.91
CA ASP A 71 -18.05 -4.73 -18.90
C ASP A 71 -16.60 -4.90 -18.39
N LEU A 72 -15.78 -3.85 -18.50
CA LEU A 72 -14.37 -3.87 -18.15
C LEU A 72 -13.94 -2.52 -17.57
N LEU A 73 -13.20 -2.56 -16.48
CA LEU A 73 -12.47 -1.42 -15.94
C LEU A 73 -10.97 -1.61 -16.23
N VAL A 74 -10.38 -0.62 -16.90
CA VAL A 74 -8.93 -0.54 -17.08
C VAL A 74 -8.41 0.51 -16.12
N TRP A 75 -7.72 0.08 -15.07
CA TRP A 75 -7.13 0.96 -14.07
C TRP A 75 -5.89 1.68 -14.62
N GLU A 76 -5.40 2.64 -13.87
CA GLU A 76 -4.42 3.62 -14.34
C GLU A 76 -3.06 3.03 -14.76
N GLN A 77 -2.55 2.04 -14.08
CA GLN A 77 -1.18 1.58 -14.26
C GLN A 77 -1.01 0.58 -15.41
N GLY A 78 0.17 0.63 -16.00
CA GLY A 78 0.71 -0.40 -16.88
C GLY A 78 2.22 -0.28 -16.86
N THR A 79 2.91 -1.36 -16.50
CA THR A 79 4.34 -1.38 -16.34
C THR A 79 5.00 -2.31 -17.35
N LYS A 80 6.28 -2.12 -17.54
CA LYS A 80 7.17 -3.09 -18.16
C LYS A 80 8.18 -3.56 -17.13
N ASN A 81 8.47 -4.84 -17.13
CA ASN A 81 9.53 -5.39 -16.29
C ASN A 81 10.92 -5.05 -16.86
N ALA A 82 11.97 -5.45 -16.15
CA ALA A 82 13.36 -5.24 -16.57
C ALA A 82 13.72 -5.87 -17.94
N LEU A 83 12.90 -6.78 -18.45
CA LEU A 83 13.04 -7.41 -19.76
C LEU A 83 12.18 -6.71 -20.83
N GLU A 84 11.68 -5.49 -20.58
CA GLU A 84 10.81 -4.73 -21.49
C GLU A 84 9.48 -5.43 -21.84
N GLN A 85 9.05 -6.43 -21.04
CA GLN A 85 7.79 -7.12 -21.23
C GLN A 85 6.67 -6.38 -20.51
N LEU A 86 5.52 -6.24 -21.17
CA LEU A 86 4.33 -5.66 -20.57
C LEU A 86 3.81 -6.54 -19.44
N GLU A 87 3.56 -5.93 -18.28
CA GLU A 87 2.90 -6.55 -17.15
C GLU A 87 1.47 -6.03 -17.01
N ILE A 88 0.54 -6.95 -16.83
CA ILE A 88 -0.88 -6.66 -16.60
C ILE A 88 -1.24 -7.19 -15.22
N SER A 89 -1.64 -6.30 -14.32
CA SER A 89 -2.13 -6.67 -13.00
C SER A 89 -3.62 -7.03 -13.07
N GLY A 90 -3.99 -8.19 -12.53
CA GLY A 90 -5.38 -8.65 -12.47
C GLY A 90 -6.19 -8.07 -11.31
N GLY A 91 -5.56 -7.31 -10.41
CA GLY A 91 -6.17 -6.68 -9.25
C GLY A 91 -5.17 -5.94 -8.40
N ASN A 92 -5.67 -5.22 -7.41
CA ASN A 92 -4.88 -4.46 -6.45
C ASN A 92 -5.19 -4.94 -5.02
N LYS A 93 -4.24 -4.78 -4.10
CA LYS A 93 -4.50 -4.94 -2.68
C LYS A 93 -5.34 -3.77 -2.17
N GLY A 94 -6.29 -4.07 -1.31
CA GLY A 94 -6.97 -3.04 -0.55
C GLY A 94 -6.05 -2.40 0.49
N ILE A 95 -6.54 -1.36 1.14
CA ILE A 95 -5.82 -0.65 2.21
C ILE A 95 -6.79 -0.19 3.28
N VAL A 96 -6.36 -0.26 4.54
CA VAL A 96 -6.97 0.44 5.64
C VAL A 96 -5.90 1.09 6.49
N THR A 97 -6.10 2.34 6.87
CA THR A 97 -5.16 3.12 7.67
C THR A 97 -5.77 3.49 9.02
N PHE A 98 -4.92 3.62 10.04
CA PHE A 98 -5.34 4.05 11.36
C PHE A 98 -4.20 4.70 12.15
N ASP A 99 -4.57 5.50 13.14
CA ASP A 99 -3.64 6.07 14.11
C ASP A 99 -3.72 5.30 15.43
N ALA A 100 -2.58 4.85 15.96
CA ALA A 100 -2.45 4.40 17.35
C ALA A 100 -1.87 5.53 18.19
N LYS A 101 -2.55 5.89 19.28
CA LYS A 101 -2.15 6.98 20.18
C LYS A 101 -2.16 6.52 21.61
N VAL A 102 -1.10 6.89 22.35
CA VAL A 102 -0.95 6.63 23.76
C VAL A 102 -0.75 7.96 24.49
N LYS A 103 -1.49 8.15 25.55
CA LYS A 103 -1.30 9.23 26.52
C LYS A 103 -1.10 8.62 27.90
N SER A 104 0.10 8.75 28.48
CA SER A 104 0.47 8.21 29.79
C SER A 104 0.42 9.25 30.91
N ALA A 105 0.45 10.53 30.57
CA ALA A 105 0.42 11.64 31.52
C ALA A 105 -0.15 12.91 30.85
N ASP A 106 -0.43 13.94 31.66
CA ASP A 106 -0.86 15.24 31.12
C ASP A 106 0.30 16.11 30.64
N VAL A 107 1.51 15.86 31.17
CA VAL A 107 2.74 16.59 30.83
C VAL A 107 3.92 15.62 30.83
N ASP A 108 4.98 15.98 30.12
CA ASP A 108 6.25 15.26 30.18
C ASP A 108 6.81 15.29 31.61
N ILE A 109 7.27 14.11 32.07
CA ILE A 109 7.78 13.90 33.41
C ILE A 109 9.31 13.87 33.36
N HIS A 110 9.99 14.32 34.42
CA HIS A 110 11.43 14.24 34.50
C HIS A 110 11.90 12.75 34.51
N SER A 111 12.93 12.44 33.72
CA SER A 111 13.35 11.03 33.48
C SER A 111 13.85 10.28 34.73
N SER A 112 14.17 10.98 35.82
CA SER A 112 14.51 10.34 37.10
C SER A 112 13.38 9.46 37.66
N TYR A 113 12.15 9.68 37.23
CA TYR A 113 10.98 8.86 37.64
C TYR A 113 10.82 7.59 36.81
N GLY A 114 11.66 7.32 35.80
CA GLY A 114 11.57 6.17 34.91
C GLY A 114 11.64 4.79 35.57
N GLY A 115 12.09 4.72 36.83
CA GLY A 115 12.06 3.47 37.62
C GLY A 115 10.68 3.14 38.23
N ILE A 116 9.75 4.09 38.22
CA ILE A 116 8.42 3.95 38.86
C ILE A 116 7.26 4.41 37.95
N VAL A 117 7.55 5.10 36.85
CA VAL A 117 6.55 5.58 35.87
C VAL A 117 7.00 5.13 34.49
N GLU A 118 6.09 4.49 33.76
CA GLU A 118 6.31 4.12 32.37
C GLU A 118 5.92 5.27 31.43
N SER A 119 6.67 5.47 30.34
CA SER A 119 6.41 6.52 29.37
C SER A 119 5.53 6.05 28.23
N ALA A 120 4.82 6.97 27.59
CA ALA A 120 3.94 6.68 26.46
C ALA A 120 4.64 5.91 25.30
N PRO A 121 5.90 6.23 24.90
CA PRO A 121 6.57 5.46 23.86
C PRO A 121 6.79 3.98 24.19
N TRP A 122 7.03 3.62 25.45
CA TRP A 122 7.14 2.20 25.81
C TRP A 122 5.82 1.46 25.69
N TYR A 123 4.71 2.07 26.12
CA TYR A 123 3.38 1.50 25.89
C TYR A 123 3.07 1.35 24.39
N LEU A 124 3.41 2.36 23.58
CA LEU A 124 3.23 2.28 22.13
C LEU A 124 4.06 1.16 21.50
N ILE A 125 5.34 1.03 21.88
CA ILE A 125 6.21 -0.05 21.37
C ILE A 125 5.65 -1.43 21.74
N GLN A 126 5.20 -1.62 22.98
CA GLN A 126 4.58 -2.88 23.40
C GLN A 126 3.32 -3.19 22.60
N ALA A 127 2.44 -2.20 22.39
CA ALA A 127 1.27 -2.32 21.56
C ALA A 127 1.63 -2.72 20.11
N LEU A 128 2.58 -2.04 19.49
CA LEU A 128 3.02 -2.33 18.12
C LEU A 128 3.65 -3.73 18.00
N THR A 129 4.45 -4.15 18.97
CA THR A 129 5.05 -5.49 18.97
C THR A 129 4.05 -6.61 19.23
N SER A 130 2.88 -6.32 19.80
CA SER A 130 1.79 -7.29 19.93
C SER A 130 1.04 -7.55 18.62
N LEU A 131 1.17 -6.64 17.64
CA LEU A 131 0.47 -6.75 16.36
C LEU A 131 1.24 -7.56 15.31
N ARG A 132 2.57 -7.67 15.42
CA ARG A 132 3.40 -8.24 14.35
C ARG A 132 4.62 -8.98 14.89
N ALA A 133 4.84 -10.19 14.39
CA ALA A 133 6.01 -11.01 14.71
C ALA A 133 7.27 -10.54 13.93
N ALA A 134 8.43 -11.04 14.36
CA ALA A 134 9.72 -10.71 13.74
C ALA A 134 9.85 -11.21 12.29
N ASP A 135 9.16 -12.30 11.93
CA ASP A 135 9.08 -12.83 10.57
C ASP A 135 8.10 -12.04 9.69
N GLY A 136 7.47 -11.00 10.24
CA GLY A 136 6.53 -10.12 9.56
C GLY A 136 5.09 -10.63 9.51
N SER A 137 4.76 -11.78 10.10
CA SER A 137 3.38 -12.24 10.23
C SER A 137 2.59 -11.33 11.18
N ILE A 138 1.31 -11.13 10.90
CA ILE A 138 0.42 -10.32 11.72
C ILE A 138 -0.11 -11.21 12.84
N LEU A 139 0.00 -10.74 14.09
CA LEU A 139 -0.39 -11.49 15.29
C LEU A 139 -1.82 -11.20 15.75
N VAL A 140 -2.58 -10.41 15.00
CA VAL A 140 -3.96 -10.06 15.33
C VAL A 140 -4.84 -11.30 15.23
N GLU A 141 -5.49 -11.66 16.34
CA GLU A 141 -6.33 -12.84 16.44
C GLU A 141 -7.45 -12.84 15.40
N GLY A 142 -7.58 -13.94 14.67
CA GLY A 142 -8.62 -14.14 13.65
C GLY A 142 -8.43 -13.34 12.37
N LEU A 143 -7.32 -12.61 12.18
CA LEU A 143 -7.13 -11.80 10.99
C LEU A 143 -6.99 -12.66 9.73
N TYR A 144 -6.32 -13.80 9.84
CA TYR A 144 -6.12 -14.71 8.70
C TYR A 144 -7.31 -15.63 8.42
N ASP A 145 -8.31 -15.70 9.30
CA ASP A 145 -9.44 -16.65 9.17
C ASP A 145 -10.26 -16.38 7.90
N ASP A 146 -10.32 -15.13 7.47
CA ASP A 146 -11.10 -14.70 6.31
C ASP A 146 -10.25 -14.56 5.04
N VAL A 147 -8.94 -14.75 5.12
CA VAL A 147 -8.03 -14.66 3.96
C VAL A 147 -8.32 -15.78 2.98
N GLN A 148 -8.60 -15.42 1.73
CA GLN A 148 -8.83 -16.40 0.68
C GLN A 148 -7.51 -16.98 0.18
N GLU A 149 -7.38 -18.30 0.20
CA GLU A 149 -6.25 -18.99 -0.41
C GLU A 149 -6.27 -18.83 -1.94
N PRO A 150 -5.08 -18.63 -2.55
CA PRO A 150 -4.98 -18.55 -4.00
C PRO A 150 -5.40 -19.87 -4.68
N ASN A 151 -6.11 -19.76 -5.78
CA ASN A 151 -6.50 -20.90 -6.59
C ASN A 151 -5.32 -21.46 -7.43
N GLU A 152 -5.51 -22.62 -8.07
CA GLU A 152 -4.47 -23.27 -8.87
C GLU A 152 -3.91 -22.40 -10.01
N ARG A 153 -4.77 -21.60 -10.64
CA ARG A 153 -4.35 -20.68 -11.71
C ARG A 153 -3.48 -19.55 -11.18
N GLU A 154 -3.82 -18.98 -10.04
CA GLU A 154 -3.06 -17.93 -9.37
C GLU A 154 -1.69 -18.46 -8.93
N LEU A 155 -1.65 -19.66 -8.35
CA LEU A 155 -0.38 -20.31 -7.98
C LEU A 155 0.51 -20.56 -9.20
N ALA A 156 -0.04 -21.03 -10.33
CA ALA A 156 0.70 -21.22 -11.57
C ALA A 156 1.24 -19.89 -12.14
N LEU A 157 0.51 -18.79 -11.98
CA LEU A 157 0.99 -17.45 -12.34
C LEU A 157 2.15 -17.00 -11.44
N VAL A 158 2.08 -17.26 -10.13
CA VAL A 158 3.18 -16.99 -9.18
C VAL A 158 4.44 -17.76 -9.59
N GLU A 159 4.34 -19.05 -9.87
CA GLU A 159 5.47 -19.86 -10.33
C GLU A 159 6.08 -19.32 -11.62
N THR A 160 5.23 -18.92 -12.57
CA THR A 160 5.67 -18.32 -13.84
C THR A 160 6.39 -16.99 -13.59
N TYR A 161 5.86 -16.17 -12.71
CA TYR A 161 6.47 -14.90 -12.35
C TYR A 161 7.78 -15.09 -11.58
N ALA A 162 7.87 -16.10 -10.72
CA ALA A 162 9.07 -16.46 -9.98
C ALA A 162 10.27 -16.79 -10.86
N GLN A 163 10.05 -17.29 -12.07
CA GLN A 163 11.11 -17.63 -13.00
C GLN A 163 11.75 -16.41 -13.69
N ARG A 164 11.15 -15.22 -13.57
CA ARG A 164 11.50 -14.07 -14.39
C ARG A 164 12.59 -13.16 -13.82
N ASN A 165 12.64 -12.87 -12.55
CA ASN A 165 13.76 -12.13 -11.92
C ASN A 165 13.74 -12.20 -10.38
N PRO A 166 14.75 -12.81 -9.75
CA PRO A 166 14.75 -12.99 -8.29
C PRO A 166 15.05 -11.74 -7.46
N ASP A 167 15.88 -10.82 -7.91
CA ASP A 167 16.48 -9.80 -7.05
C ASP A 167 16.05 -8.36 -7.38
N GLU A 168 15.01 -8.19 -8.17
CA GLU A 168 14.62 -6.89 -8.70
C GLU A 168 14.33 -5.85 -7.62
N ILE A 169 13.58 -6.23 -6.58
CA ILE A 169 13.22 -5.33 -5.45
C ILE A 169 14.47 -4.87 -4.70
N SER A 170 15.38 -5.80 -4.40
CA SER A 170 16.62 -5.47 -3.70
C SER A 170 17.50 -4.53 -4.52
N GLN A 171 17.53 -4.70 -5.84
CA GLN A 171 18.31 -3.85 -6.75
C GLN A 171 17.67 -2.48 -6.96
N ILE A 172 16.36 -2.43 -7.19
CA ILE A 172 15.62 -1.18 -7.44
C ILE A 172 15.67 -0.26 -6.22
N TYR A 173 15.48 -0.81 -5.02
CA TYR A 173 15.40 -0.03 -3.79
C TYR A 173 16.69 -0.01 -2.97
N GLY A 174 17.74 -0.72 -3.39
CA GLY A 174 19.02 -0.76 -2.67
C GLY A 174 18.86 -1.29 -1.24
N LEU A 175 18.16 -2.42 -1.07
CA LEU A 175 17.90 -2.97 0.26
C LEU A 175 19.20 -3.35 0.96
N GLU A 176 19.42 -2.82 2.16
CA GLU A 176 20.56 -3.13 3.03
C GLU A 176 20.26 -4.27 4.02
N LEU A 177 18.97 -4.58 4.23
CA LEU A 177 18.51 -5.65 5.10
C LEU A 177 17.93 -6.80 4.27
N PRO A 178 18.01 -8.05 4.76
CA PRO A 178 17.46 -9.20 4.06
C PRO A 178 15.94 -9.10 3.93
N LEU A 179 15.41 -9.73 2.89
CA LEU A 179 13.97 -9.93 2.74
C LEU A 179 13.45 -10.87 3.85
N LEU A 180 12.17 -10.72 4.21
CA LEU A 180 11.51 -11.55 5.22
C LEU A 180 11.37 -13.02 4.80
N GLN A 181 11.41 -13.30 3.51
CA GLN A 181 11.38 -14.64 2.92
C GLN A 181 12.51 -14.76 1.90
N GLU A 182 13.29 -15.81 1.99
CA GLU A 182 14.41 -16.08 1.07
C GLU A 182 13.97 -16.94 -0.13
N GLU A 183 13.06 -17.90 0.11
CA GLU A 183 12.53 -18.74 -0.96
C GLU A 183 11.53 -17.93 -1.80
N ARG A 184 11.79 -17.88 -3.11
CA ARG A 184 11.13 -16.94 -4.01
C ARG A 184 9.64 -17.19 -4.18
N THR A 185 9.21 -18.43 -4.30
CA THR A 185 7.77 -18.74 -4.46
C THR A 185 7.01 -18.37 -3.19
N ALA A 186 7.58 -18.67 -2.00
CA ALA A 186 7.01 -18.25 -0.73
C ALA A 186 6.97 -16.72 -0.58
N PHE A 187 8.04 -16.02 -0.99
CA PHE A 187 8.08 -14.56 -1.03
C PHE A 187 6.95 -13.99 -1.89
N LEU A 188 6.77 -14.50 -3.12
CA LEU A 188 5.74 -14.01 -4.04
C LEU A 188 4.34 -14.38 -3.59
N LYS A 189 4.13 -15.59 -3.03
CA LYS A 189 2.85 -15.98 -2.43
C LYS A 189 2.48 -14.99 -1.33
N ARG A 190 3.40 -14.68 -0.44
CA ARG A 190 3.21 -13.69 0.61
C ARG A 190 2.93 -12.30 0.04
N PHE A 191 3.74 -11.87 -0.93
CA PHE A 191 3.58 -10.56 -1.55
C PHE A 191 2.22 -10.36 -2.20
N PHE A 192 1.67 -11.37 -2.89
CA PHE A 192 0.41 -11.23 -3.61
C PHE A 192 -0.83 -11.56 -2.75
N PHE A 193 -0.74 -12.55 -1.85
CA PHE A 193 -1.93 -13.16 -1.24
C PHE A 193 -1.99 -13.06 0.28
N GLU A 194 -0.98 -12.50 0.94
CA GLU A 194 -1.04 -12.26 2.38
C GLU A 194 -1.18 -10.77 2.71
N PRO A 195 -1.90 -10.43 3.80
CA PRO A 195 -1.95 -9.07 4.28
C PRO A 195 -0.59 -8.61 4.81
N ALA A 196 -0.36 -7.30 4.84
CA ALA A 196 0.84 -6.72 5.43
C ALA A 196 0.46 -5.57 6.36
N LEU A 197 1.01 -5.56 7.57
CA LEU A 197 0.88 -4.46 8.53
C LEU A 197 2.17 -3.64 8.50
N ASN A 198 2.03 -2.36 8.20
CA ASN A 198 3.14 -1.43 8.07
C ASN A 198 3.01 -0.26 9.06
N ILE A 199 4.16 0.24 9.50
CA ILE A 199 4.25 1.49 10.27
C ILE A 199 4.76 2.55 9.31
N GLU A 200 3.94 3.57 9.04
CA GLU A 200 4.28 4.69 8.15
C GLU A 200 4.99 5.82 8.90
N GLY A 201 4.76 5.92 10.20
CA GLY A 201 5.40 6.93 11.03
C GLY A 201 5.24 6.67 12.50
N ILE A 202 6.25 7.08 13.29
CA ILE A 202 6.22 7.05 14.76
C ILE A 202 6.67 8.42 15.24
N GLN A 203 5.93 8.96 16.23
CA GLN A 203 6.25 10.23 16.84
C GLN A 203 6.12 10.13 18.36
N SER A 204 7.16 10.55 19.07
CA SER A 204 7.14 10.76 20.52
C SER A 204 8.37 11.56 20.97
N GLY A 205 8.22 12.27 22.09
CA GLY A 205 9.31 12.93 22.81
C GLY A 205 10.05 14.00 21.98
N TYR A 206 11.29 14.27 22.40
CA TYR A 206 12.10 15.31 21.83
C TYR A 206 12.89 14.84 20.61
N GLN A 207 12.74 15.55 19.50
CA GLN A 207 13.41 15.25 18.22
C GLN A 207 14.43 16.33 17.80
N GLY A 208 14.66 17.37 18.64
CA GLY A 208 15.61 18.43 18.34
C GLY A 208 17.05 18.04 18.63
N GLN A 209 17.97 18.99 18.42
CA GLN A 209 19.40 18.80 18.69
C GLN A 209 19.66 18.70 20.22
N GLY A 210 20.54 17.78 20.63
CA GLY A 210 20.87 17.54 22.03
C GLY A 210 19.92 16.53 22.70
N VAL A 211 19.76 16.62 24.02
CA VAL A 211 18.95 15.71 24.82
C VAL A 211 17.97 16.46 25.72
N LYS A 212 16.79 15.87 25.99
CA LYS A 212 15.93 16.25 27.08
C LYS A 212 15.75 15.04 28.00
N THR A 213 15.90 15.26 29.33
CA THR A 213 15.77 14.24 30.35
C THR A 213 14.31 14.09 30.77
N ILE A 214 13.48 13.60 29.86
CA ILE A 214 12.02 13.46 30.03
C ILE A 214 11.54 12.04 29.79
N LEU A 215 10.40 11.71 30.38
CA LEU A 215 9.50 10.64 29.99
C LEU A 215 8.36 11.29 29.19
N PRO A 216 8.27 11.08 27.87
CA PRO A 216 7.22 11.70 27.07
C PRO A 216 5.82 11.25 27.52
N ALA A 217 4.92 12.22 27.64
CA ALA A 217 3.53 12.00 28.05
C ALA A 217 2.69 11.37 26.93
N GLU A 218 3.07 11.58 25.68
CA GLU A 218 2.31 11.14 24.51
C GLU A 218 3.22 10.45 23.48
N ALA A 219 2.66 9.47 22.80
CA ALA A 219 3.25 8.80 21.65
C ALA A 219 2.19 8.45 20.61
N SER A 220 2.54 8.45 19.34
CA SER A 220 1.63 8.05 18.27
C SER A 220 2.35 7.33 17.15
N ALA A 221 1.62 6.46 16.47
CA ALA A 221 2.04 5.83 15.23
C ALA A 221 0.93 5.92 14.18
N LYS A 222 1.34 6.07 12.92
CA LYS A 222 0.48 5.89 11.75
C LYS A 222 0.74 4.51 11.18
N LEU A 223 -0.33 3.78 10.95
CA LEU A 223 -0.25 2.39 10.48
C LEU A 223 -1.18 2.19 9.29
N GLU A 224 -0.81 1.24 8.45
CA GLU A 224 -1.68 0.70 7.41
C GLU A 224 -1.70 -0.83 7.43
N VAL A 225 -2.80 -1.39 6.99
CA VAL A 225 -2.88 -2.81 6.63
C VAL A 225 -3.21 -2.90 5.15
N ARG A 226 -2.33 -3.59 4.40
CA ARG A 226 -2.63 -3.99 3.02
C ARG A 226 -3.53 -5.21 3.06
N LEU A 227 -4.70 -5.09 2.43
CA LEU A 227 -5.74 -6.10 2.46
C LEU A 227 -5.66 -6.99 1.22
N VAL A 228 -6.04 -8.25 1.40
CA VAL A 228 -6.16 -9.26 0.35
C VAL A 228 -7.61 -9.75 0.27
N PRO A 229 -8.01 -10.49 -0.79
CA PRO A 229 -9.36 -11.03 -0.90
C PRO A 229 -9.83 -11.75 0.36
N GLY A 230 -11.06 -11.47 0.77
CA GLY A 230 -11.69 -11.98 1.99
C GLY A 230 -11.60 -11.04 3.20
N LEU A 231 -10.69 -10.07 3.20
CA LEU A 231 -10.57 -9.13 4.31
C LEU A 231 -11.41 -7.87 4.07
N GLU A 232 -12.29 -7.57 5.03
CA GLU A 232 -13.09 -6.36 5.06
C GLU A 232 -12.43 -5.30 5.94
N PRO A 233 -12.27 -4.04 5.47
CA PRO A 233 -11.55 -3.00 6.20
C PRO A 233 -12.07 -2.76 7.62
N HIS A 234 -13.39 -2.74 7.80
CA HIS A 234 -14.01 -2.52 9.11
C HIS A 234 -13.68 -3.65 10.09
N ASP A 235 -13.79 -4.90 9.65
CA ASP A 235 -13.54 -6.07 10.50
C ASP A 235 -12.08 -6.16 10.92
N VAL A 236 -11.16 -5.82 10.02
CA VAL A 236 -9.73 -5.75 10.31
C VAL A 236 -9.45 -4.72 11.41
N LEU A 237 -10.06 -3.52 11.31
CA LEU A 237 -9.91 -2.49 12.34
C LEU A 237 -10.47 -2.92 13.69
N GLU A 238 -11.63 -3.59 13.72
CA GLU A 238 -12.22 -4.07 14.97
C GLU A 238 -11.39 -5.17 15.61
N LYS A 239 -10.81 -6.10 14.82
CA LYS A 239 -9.88 -7.12 15.30
C LYS A 239 -8.62 -6.48 15.91
N ILE A 240 -8.03 -5.49 15.21
CA ILE A 240 -6.88 -4.72 15.72
C ILE A 240 -7.24 -3.98 17.03
N ARG A 241 -8.38 -3.28 17.06
CA ARG A 241 -8.85 -2.55 18.26
C ARG A 241 -9.04 -3.48 19.47
N LYS A 242 -9.50 -4.70 19.23
CA LYS A 242 -9.65 -5.70 20.29
C LYS A 242 -8.32 -6.22 20.82
N GLN A 243 -7.31 -6.30 19.93
CA GLN A 243 -5.96 -6.75 20.28
C GLN A 243 -5.20 -5.69 21.10
N LEU A 244 -5.38 -4.41 20.81
CA LEU A 244 -4.75 -3.27 21.52
C LEU A 244 -5.49 -2.89 22.79
#